data_2b14fac278b72c290fe7165ccbe2219f
#
_entry.id   2b14fac278b72c290fe7165ccbe2219f
#
_cell.length_a   1.000
_cell.length_b   1.000
_cell.length_c   1.000
_cell.angle_alpha   90.00
_cell.angle_beta   90.00
_cell.angle_gamma   90.00
#
_symmetry.space_group_name_H-M   'P 1'
#
loop_
_entity.id
_entity.type
_entity.pdbx_description
1 polymer ?
#
loop_
_entity_poly.entity_id
_entity_poly.type
_entity_poly.pdbx_seq_one_letter_code
_entity_poly.pdbx_strand_id
1 'polypeptide(L)'
;MKILHSADLHLDSAFVGRSADAIAALRRAQLRLPGLLAELCRAHGCDLMLLSGDLFDGNWTMDSVDALRSALAAAAVPVFISPGNHDFCSPDSPWLRESWPENVHIFKENTIQSVAVPSLNCRVYGAAFTSMDCGALLENFAKEGDEQFHIAVLHGDPAQKKSPYNPISQAQVTASGLDYIALGHVHKAGSFRAGNTLCAWPGCPMGRGFDELEEKGVYLVTVEKQTQAEFIPLDTPRFYDLEVEILTDPAAAVESVLPALGNEHHYRITITGEWDDLDTAALQEQFARFPNLELRNRTVPVTDLWACAGEDSLEGMYFGMLKSAMEEADEEQQQLLTLAAKLSRRILDGREVVLP
;
A
#
# COMPACT_ATOMS: atom_id res chain seq x y z
N MET A 1 22.27 15.31 -7.11
CA MET A 1 21.91 14.07 -7.84
C MET A 1 20.50 13.68 -7.47
N LYS A 2 19.66 13.38 -8.47
CA LYS A 2 18.26 12.93 -8.27
C LYS A 2 18.12 11.46 -8.61
N ILE A 3 17.37 10.72 -7.80
CA ILE A 3 17.19 9.28 -7.93
C ILE A 3 15.69 8.96 -7.87
N LEU A 4 15.22 8.10 -8.77
CA LEU A 4 13.96 7.41 -8.60
C LEU A 4 14.20 6.09 -7.86
N HIS A 5 13.55 5.89 -6.73
CA HIS A 5 13.62 4.65 -5.96
C HIS A 5 12.25 3.98 -5.89
N SER A 6 12.17 2.74 -6.37
CA SER A 6 11.01 1.85 -6.29
C SER A 6 11.42 0.45 -5.85
N ALA A 7 10.46 -0.33 -5.36
CA ALA A 7 10.64 -1.71 -4.91
C ALA A 7 9.30 -2.45 -5.00
N ASP A 8 9.32 -3.74 -4.76
CA ASP A 8 8.14 -4.58 -4.46
C ASP A 8 7.03 -4.44 -5.52
N LEU A 9 7.41 -4.50 -6.83
CA LEU A 9 6.46 -4.44 -7.93
C LEU A 9 5.60 -5.69 -8.01
N HIS A 10 6.17 -6.83 -7.61
CA HIS A 10 5.54 -8.14 -7.62
C HIS A 10 4.79 -8.45 -8.92
N LEU A 11 5.45 -8.21 -10.06
CA LEU A 11 4.89 -8.55 -11.36
C LEU A 11 4.50 -10.04 -11.37
N ASP A 12 3.40 -10.34 -12.05
CA ASP A 12 2.79 -11.68 -12.11
C ASP A 12 2.19 -12.21 -10.80
N SER A 13 1.94 -11.33 -9.81
CA SER A 13 1.22 -11.73 -8.59
C SER A 13 -0.13 -12.37 -8.88
N ALA A 14 -0.49 -13.35 -8.07
CA ALA A 14 -1.81 -13.95 -8.13
C ALA A 14 -2.84 -13.05 -7.43
N PHE A 15 -3.79 -12.50 -8.18
CA PHE A 15 -4.94 -11.78 -7.62
C PHE A 15 -6.08 -12.77 -7.39
N VAL A 16 -6.30 -13.18 -6.13
CA VAL A 16 -7.31 -14.19 -5.76
C VAL A 16 -8.57 -13.56 -5.17
N GLY A 17 -9.69 -14.29 -5.22
CA GLY A 17 -10.94 -13.89 -4.56
C GLY A 17 -11.68 -12.73 -5.21
N ARG A 18 -11.46 -12.48 -6.52
CA ARG A 18 -12.10 -11.42 -7.30
C ARG A 18 -12.71 -11.95 -8.59
N SER A 19 -13.53 -11.13 -9.26
CA SER A 19 -14.05 -11.46 -10.58
C SER A 19 -12.93 -11.55 -11.64
N ALA A 20 -13.16 -12.28 -12.71
CA ALA A 20 -12.20 -12.40 -13.80
C ALA A 20 -11.83 -11.04 -14.43
N ASP A 21 -12.82 -10.14 -14.54
CA ASP A 21 -12.62 -8.79 -15.09
C ASP A 21 -11.75 -7.93 -14.17
N ALA A 22 -12.01 -7.98 -12.86
CA ALA A 22 -11.19 -7.27 -11.88
C ALA A 22 -9.74 -7.78 -11.85
N ILE A 23 -9.54 -9.11 -11.94
CA ILE A 23 -8.20 -9.71 -12.05
C ILE A 23 -7.50 -9.24 -13.32
N ALA A 24 -8.20 -9.24 -14.46
CA ALA A 24 -7.63 -8.77 -15.72
C ALA A 24 -7.27 -7.27 -15.67
N ALA A 25 -8.09 -6.45 -15.02
CA ALA A 25 -7.80 -5.03 -14.82
C ALA A 25 -6.56 -4.80 -13.94
N LEU A 26 -6.45 -5.51 -12.82
CA LEU A 26 -5.28 -5.44 -11.93
C LEU A 26 -3.99 -5.90 -12.62
N ARG A 27 -4.04 -7.00 -13.38
CA ARG A 27 -2.88 -7.46 -14.17
C ARG A 27 -2.44 -6.42 -15.21
N ARG A 28 -3.38 -5.80 -15.92
CA ARG A 28 -3.04 -4.70 -16.86
C ARG A 28 -2.42 -3.52 -16.15
N ALA A 29 -2.93 -3.12 -14.99
CA ALA A 29 -2.38 -2.04 -14.19
C ALA A 29 -0.96 -2.38 -13.72
N GLN A 30 -0.72 -3.61 -13.24
CA GLN A 30 0.57 -4.09 -12.80
C GLN A 30 1.61 -4.09 -13.94
N LEU A 31 1.26 -4.57 -15.13
CA LEU A 31 2.15 -4.55 -16.31
C LEU A 31 2.49 -3.12 -16.79
N ARG A 32 1.71 -2.11 -16.42
CA ARG A 32 2.01 -0.70 -16.73
C ARG A 32 2.99 -0.06 -15.75
N LEU A 33 3.20 -0.64 -14.56
CA LEU A 33 4.06 -0.07 -13.52
C LEU A 33 5.48 0.27 -14.03
N PRO A 34 6.20 -0.64 -14.71
CA PRO A 34 7.53 -0.32 -15.21
C PRO A 34 7.55 0.92 -16.12
N GLY A 35 6.54 1.04 -17.00
CA GLY A 35 6.38 2.19 -17.89
C GLY A 35 6.17 3.50 -17.11
N LEU A 36 5.31 3.48 -16.09
CA LEU A 36 5.09 4.64 -15.20
C LEU A 36 6.37 5.06 -14.48
N LEU A 37 7.18 4.10 -14.00
CA LEU A 37 8.47 4.40 -13.36
C LEU A 37 9.43 5.09 -14.34
N ALA A 38 9.53 4.60 -15.58
CA ALA A 38 10.38 5.21 -16.60
C ALA A 38 9.91 6.61 -16.99
N GLU A 39 8.60 6.83 -17.07
CA GLU A 39 8.00 8.15 -17.34
C GLU A 39 8.29 9.15 -16.21
N LEU A 40 8.10 8.73 -14.95
CA LEU A 40 8.41 9.55 -13.78
C LEU A 40 9.89 9.88 -13.69
N CYS A 41 10.77 8.91 -13.94
CA CYS A 41 12.21 9.11 -13.95
C CYS A 41 12.60 10.22 -14.92
N ARG A 42 12.05 10.19 -16.13
CA ARG A 42 12.30 11.23 -17.14
C ARG A 42 11.65 12.57 -16.79
N ALA A 43 10.40 12.56 -16.34
CA ALA A 43 9.65 13.77 -16.01
C ALA A 43 10.31 14.58 -14.89
N HIS A 44 10.91 13.89 -13.91
CA HIS A 44 11.61 14.54 -12.81
C HIS A 44 13.10 14.80 -13.08
N GLY A 45 13.60 14.41 -14.26
CA GLY A 45 15.02 14.56 -14.62
C GLY A 45 15.92 13.80 -13.64
N CYS A 46 15.61 12.54 -13.36
CA CYS A 46 16.44 11.71 -12.51
C CYS A 46 17.75 11.36 -13.21
N ASP A 47 18.82 11.28 -12.43
CA ASP A 47 20.16 10.88 -12.86
C ASP A 47 20.38 9.37 -12.74
N LEU A 48 19.57 8.70 -11.91
CA LEU A 48 19.74 7.31 -11.50
C LEU A 48 18.37 6.69 -11.14
N MET A 49 18.21 5.38 -11.36
CA MET A 49 17.06 4.61 -10.87
C MET A 49 17.55 3.44 -10.00
N LEU A 50 16.93 3.26 -8.84
CA LEU A 50 17.18 2.15 -7.91
C LEU A 50 15.92 1.30 -7.77
N LEU A 51 16.07 -0.01 -7.97
CA LEU A 51 15.01 -1.00 -7.82
C LEU A 51 15.42 -2.03 -6.77
N SER A 52 14.79 -1.95 -5.60
CA SER A 52 15.23 -2.64 -4.39
C SER A 52 14.54 -4.00 -4.19
N GLY A 53 14.40 -4.78 -5.26
CA GLY A 53 13.98 -6.18 -5.21
C GLY A 53 12.46 -6.41 -5.24
N ASP A 54 12.12 -7.69 -5.26
CA ASP A 54 10.76 -8.21 -5.40
C ASP A 54 10.01 -7.58 -6.60
N LEU A 55 10.71 -7.52 -7.75
CA LEU A 55 10.11 -7.02 -8.98
C LEU A 55 9.19 -8.06 -9.63
N PHE A 56 9.43 -9.36 -9.39
CA PHE A 56 8.57 -10.47 -9.76
C PHE A 56 8.10 -11.24 -8.53
N ASP A 57 6.94 -11.92 -8.62
CA ASP A 57 6.34 -12.63 -7.49
C ASP A 57 6.55 -14.16 -7.58
N GLY A 58 7.80 -14.61 -7.53
CA GLY A 58 8.20 -16.02 -7.59
C GLY A 58 8.12 -16.63 -8.97
N ASN A 59 7.00 -16.44 -9.67
CA ASN A 59 6.85 -16.78 -11.09
C ASN A 59 6.99 -15.52 -11.95
N TRP A 60 7.33 -15.72 -13.21
CA TRP A 60 7.45 -14.63 -14.16
C TRP A 60 6.99 -15.06 -15.56
N THR A 61 6.50 -14.11 -16.34
CA THR A 61 6.09 -14.30 -17.75
C THR A 61 6.99 -13.49 -18.67
N MET A 62 7.06 -13.87 -19.93
CA MET A 62 7.81 -13.07 -20.93
C MET A 62 7.19 -11.69 -21.11
N ASP A 63 5.86 -11.55 -20.98
CA ASP A 63 5.18 -10.26 -21.07
C ASP A 63 5.64 -9.29 -19.98
N SER A 64 5.79 -9.77 -18.74
CA SER A 64 6.26 -8.96 -17.63
C SER A 64 7.75 -8.63 -17.73
N VAL A 65 8.57 -9.58 -18.19
CA VAL A 65 10.00 -9.36 -18.47
C VAL A 65 10.18 -8.33 -19.57
N ASP A 66 9.43 -8.43 -20.66
CA ASP A 66 9.53 -7.50 -21.79
C ASP A 66 9.01 -6.11 -21.43
N ALA A 67 7.96 -6.02 -20.62
CA ALA A 67 7.47 -4.74 -20.08
C ALA A 67 8.54 -4.05 -19.23
N LEU A 68 9.15 -4.79 -18.29
CA LEU A 68 10.22 -4.26 -17.45
C LEU A 68 11.45 -3.88 -18.27
N ARG A 69 11.93 -4.77 -19.13
CA ARG A 69 13.09 -4.54 -20.01
C ARG A 69 12.93 -3.29 -20.86
N SER A 70 11.77 -3.15 -21.52
CA SER A 70 11.49 -2.01 -22.38
C SER A 70 11.44 -0.70 -21.62
N ALA A 71 10.83 -0.69 -20.44
CA ALA A 71 10.74 0.46 -19.57
C ALA A 71 12.12 0.90 -19.05
N LEU A 72 12.96 -0.05 -18.62
CA LEU A 72 14.30 0.26 -18.12
C LEU A 72 15.20 0.82 -19.22
N ALA A 73 15.10 0.31 -20.46
CA ALA A 73 15.77 0.91 -21.61
C ALA A 73 15.29 2.34 -21.86
N ALA A 74 13.97 2.57 -21.80
CA ALA A 74 13.35 3.87 -22.02
C ALA A 74 13.65 4.90 -20.93
N ALA A 75 14.01 4.48 -19.71
CA ALA A 75 14.43 5.38 -18.64
C ALA A 75 15.69 6.18 -18.99
N ALA A 76 16.57 5.61 -19.84
CA ALA A 76 17.78 6.23 -20.38
C ALA A 76 18.76 6.79 -19.32
N VAL A 77 18.70 6.26 -18.11
CA VAL A 77 19.63 6.54 -17.00
C VAL A 77 20.22 5.21 -16.50
N PRO A 78 21.34 5.21 -15.76
CA PRO A 78 21.80 4.00 -15.08
C PRO A 78 20.73 3.46 -14.13
N VAL A 79 20.47 2.16 -14.19
CA VAL A 79 19.51 1.46 -13.33
C VAL A 79 20.25 0.39 -12.55
N PHE A 80 20.03 0.36 -11.23
CA PHE A 80 20.61 -0.68 -10.36
C PHE A 80 19.51 -1.49 -9.71
N ILE A 81 19.61 -2.82 -9.81
CA ILE A 81 18.63 -3.77 -9.30
C ILE A 81 19.30 -4.69 -8.28
N SER A 82 18.69 -4.80 -7.12
CA SER A 82 19.03 -5.75 -6.06
C SER A 82 17.87 -6.75 -5.93
N PRO A 83 17.94 -7.95 -6.54
CA PRO A 83 16.88 -8.95 -6.43
C PRO A 83 16.54 -9.29 -4.97
N GLY A 84 15.24 -9.46 -4.68
CA GLY A 84 14.71 -9.75 -3.35
C GLY A 84 14.46 -11.23 -3.10
N ASN A 85 13.65 -11.52 -2.09
CA ASN A 85 13.36 -12.91 -1.71
C ASN A 85 12.29 -13.58 -2.57
N HIS A 86 11.40 -12.81 -3.24
CA HIS A 86 10.45 -13.39 -4.19
C HIS A 86 11.05 -13.63 -5.58
N ASP A 87 12.06 -12.86 -5.97
CA ASP A 87 12.69 -12.93 -7.27
C ASP A 87 14.21 -13.19 -7.21
N PHE A 88 14.66 -13.95 -6.20
CA PHE A 88 16.07 -14.20 -5.95
C PHE A 88 16.84 -14.75 -7.18
N CYS A 89 18.12 -14.44 -7.26
CA CYS A 89 19.00 -14.93 -8.32
C CYS A 89 19.19 -16.45 -8.23
N SER A 90 18.42 -17.18 -9.00
CA SER A 90 18.56 -18.62 -9.23
C SER A 90 18.84 -18.89 -10.72
N PRO A 91 19.30 -20.08 -11.08
CA PRO A 91 19.51 -20.43 -12.49
C PRO A 91 18.25 -20.26 -13.36
N ASP A 92 17.08 -20.30 -12.76
CA ASP A 92 15.80 -20.15 -13.43
C ASP A 92 15.20 -18.74 -13.34
N SER A 93 15.86 -17.82 -12.64
CA SER A 93 15.39 -16.45 -12.51
C SER A 93 15.55 -15.66 -13.81
N PRO A 94 14.70 -14.66 -14.09
CA PRO A 94 14.83 -13.80 -15.26
C PRO A 94 16.15 -13.00 -15.23
N TRP A 95 16.73 -12.80 -14.03
CA TRP A 95 17.98 -12.08 -13.84
C TRP A 95 19.18 -12.79 -14.48
N LEU A 96 19.16 -14.10 -14.55
CA LEU A 96 20.24 -14.93 -15.13
C LEU A 96 19.90 -15.49 -16.50
N ARG A 97 18.61 -15.69 -16.82
CA ARG A 97 18.18 -16.28 -18.12
C ARG A 97 18.04 -15.27 -19.21
N GLU A 98 17.66 -14.03 -18.87
CA GLU A 98 17.29 -13.03 -19.86
C GLU A 98 18.40 -11.99 -20.07
N SER A 99 18.39 -11.36 -21.23
CA SER A 99 19.28 -10.24 -21.53
C SER A 99 18.63 -8.93 -21.10
N TRP A 100 19.39 -8.09 -20.43
CA TRP A 100 18.94 -6.79 -19.95
C TRP A 100 19.66 -5.65 -20.69
N PRO A 101 19.08 -4.43 -20.77
CA PRO A 101 19.69 -3.29 -21.43
C PRO A 101 21.05 -2.91 -20.83
N GLU A 102 21.92 -2.31 -21.62
CA GLU A 102 23.28 -1.93 -21.19
C GLU A 102 23.33 -0.93 -20.02
N ASN A 103 22.27 -0.13 -19.86
CA ASN A 103 22.15 0.81 -18.75
C ASN A 103 21.66 0.14 -17.45
N VAL A 104 21.39 -1.17 -17.45
CA VAL A 104 20.87 -1.92 -16.29
C VAL A 104 21.99 -2.76 -15.67
N HIS A 105 22.30 -2.49 -14.41
CA HIS A 105 23.17 -3.32 -13.61
C HIS A 105 22.36 -4.12 -12.60
N ILE A 106 22.46 -5.44 -12.63
CA ILE A 106 21.81 -6.35 -11.69
C ILE A 106 22.89 -6.96 -10.81
N PHE A 107 22.76 -6.76 -9.51
CA PHE A 107 23.58 -7.48 -8.54
C PHE A 107 23.16 -8.95 -8.50
N LYS A 108 24.10 -9.88 -8.44
CA LYS A 108 23.80 -11.32 -8.60
C LYS A 108 24.30 -12.18 -7.44
N GLU A 109 25.08 -11.59 -6.54
CA GLU A 109 25.70 -12.29 -5.43
C GLU A 109 25.06 -11.86 -4.09
N ASN A 110 25.05 -12.78 -3.12
CA ASN A 110 24.56 -12.50 -1.76
C ASN A 110 25.61 -11.81 -0.85
N THR A 111 26.53 -11.15 -1.47
CA THR A 111 27.54 -10.30 -0.82
C THR A 111 27.54 -8.94 -1.46
N ILE A 112 27.77 -7.89 -0.67
CA ILE A 112 27.76 -6.53 -1.22
C ILE A 112 28.89 -6.36 -2.22
N GLN A 113 28.53 -5.97 -3.42
CA GLN A 113 29.40 -5.55 -4.50
C GLN A 113 29.26 -4.04 -4.70
N SER A 114 30.16 -3.42 -5.43
CA SER A 114 30.06 -2.00 -5.74
C SER A 114 30.34 -1.72 -7.23
N VAL A 115 29.70 -0.65 -7.71
CA VAL A 115 29.87 -0.14 -9.07
C VAL A 115 30.06 1.37 -9.01
N ALA A 116 31.17 1.85 -9.55
CA ALA A 116 31.39 3.28 -9.70
C ALA A 116 30.57 3.81 -10.90
N VAL A 117 29.96 4.98 -10.72
CA VAL A 117 29.27 5.75 -11.76
C VAL A 117 30.01 7.07 -11.93
N PRO A 118 31.09 7.12 -12.71
CA PRO A 118 31.99 8.29 -12.78
C PRO A 118 31.30 9.58 -13.22
N SER A 119 30.33 9.48 -14.12
CA SER A 119 29.53 10.63 -14.60
C SER A 119 28.76 11.35 -13.50
N LEU A 120 28.44 10.64 -12.40
CA LEU A 120 27.71 11.16 -11.25
C LEU A 120 28.58 11.34 -10.00
N ASN A 121 29.87 11.04 -10.09
CA ASN A 121 30.78 10.98 -8.95
C ASN A 121 30.16 10.19 -7.78
N CYS A 122 29.59 9.01 -8.09
CA CYS A 122 28.81 8.18 -7.21
C CYS A 122 29.28 6.73 -7.28
N ARG A 123 29.26 6.03 -6.15
CA ARG A 123 29.43 4.58 -6.03
C ARG A 123 28.15 3.94 -5.51
N VAL A 124 27.65 2.96 -6.25
CA VAL A 124 26.45 2.20 -5.89
C VAL A 124 26.84 0.83 -5.39
N TYR A 125 26.39 0.50 -4.20
CA TYR A 125 26.55 -0.80 -3.54
C TYR A 125 25.27 -1.59 -3.65
N GLY A 126 25.36 -2.89 -3.82
CA GLY A 126 24.19 -3.77 -3.87
C GLY A 126 24.57 -5.22 -3.71
N ALA A 127 23.57 -6.02 -3.42
CA ALA A 127 23.64 -7.47 -3.33
C ALA A 127 22.33 -8.07 -3.80
N ALA A 128 22.30 -9.36 -4.09
CA ALA A 128 21.08 -10.09 -4.42
C ALA A 128 20.76 -11.10 -3.33
N PHE A 129 19.48 -11.39 -3.16
CA PHE A 129 19.09 -12.68 -2.61
C PHE A 129 19.44 -13.77 -3.63
N THR A 130 20.01 -14.88 -3.19
CA THR A 130 20.29 -16.08 -4.00
C THR A 130 19.49 -17.28 -3.53
N SER A 131 18.66 -17.08 -2.51
CA SER A 131 17.66 -17.98 -1.95
C SER A 131 16.56 -17.16 -1.28
N MET A 132 15.52 -17.81 -0.78
CA MET A 132 14.46 -17.14 0.00
C MET A 132 14.98 -16.38 1.22
N ASP A 133 16.09 -16.81 1.79
CA ASP A 133 16.70 -16.23 2.99
C ASP A 133 18.01 -15.52 2.66
N CYS A 134 18.30 -14.45 3.37
CA CYS A 134 19.58 -13.72 3.30
C CYS A 134 19.97 -13.19 4.67
N GLY A 135 21.23 -13.43 5.06
CA GLY A 135 21.79 -12.89 6.30
C GLY A 135 21.98 -11.37 6.26
N ALA A 136 22.42 -10.80 7.37
CA ALA A 136 22.64 -9.35 7.50
C ALA A 136 23.80 -8.88 6.60
N LEU A 137 23.50 -8.30 5.44
CA LEU A 137 24.48 -7.87 4.44
C LEU A 137 25.34 -6.69 4.91
N LEU A 138 24.81 -5.80 5.74
CA LEU A 138 25.56 -4.66 6.29
C LEU A 138 26.43 -5.02 7.49
N GLU A 139 26.49 -6.28 7.88
CA GLU A 139 27.41 -6.71 8.94
C GLU A 139 28.85 -6.63 8.43
N ASN A 140 29.68 -5.85 9.14
CA ASN A 140 31.05 -5.56 8.75
C ASN A 140 31.23 -4.86 7.39
N PHE A 141 30.18 -4.21 6.88
CA PHE A 141 30.30 -3.41 5.67
C PHE A 141 31.24 -2.22 5.87
N ALA A 142 32.09 -1.99 4.89
CA ALA A 142 32.92 -0.81 4.79
C ALA A 142 32.84 -0.25 3.38
N LYS A 143 32.58 1.05 3.27
CA LYS A 143 32.58 1.71 1.97
C LYS A 143 33.99 1.79 1.38
N GLU A 144 34.08 1.75 0.08
CA GLU A 144 35.32 1.86 -0.69
C GLU A 144 35.23 2.98 -1.73
N GLY A 145 36.36 3.38 -2.28
CA GLY A 145 36.45 4.47 -3.25
C GLY A 145 36.43 5.84 -2.59
N ASP A 146 36.61 6.87 -3.43
CA ASP A 146 36.72 8.28 -3.06
C ASP A 146 35.63 9.14 -3.74
N GLU A 147 34.61 8.49 -4.28
CA GLU A 147 33.48 9.17 -4.88
C GLU A 147 32.76 10.04 -3.84
N GLN A 148 32.15 11.12 -4.33
CA GLN A 148 31.44 12.07 -3.47
C GLN A 148 30.22 11.45 -2.81
N PHE A 149 29.50 10.58 -3.54
CA PHE A 149 28.25 9.96 -3.07
C PHE A 149 28.37 8.45 -3.01
N HIS A 150 27.94 7.87 -1.91
CA HIS A 150 27.90 6.44 -1.65
C HIS A 150 26.48 5.98 -1.34
N ILE A 151 25.91 5.14 -2.18
CA ILE A 151 24.51 4.73 -2.12
C ILE A 151 24.43 3.22 -2.12
N ALA A 152 23.56 2.63 -1.30
CA ALA A 152 23.24 1.22 -1.38
C ALA A 152 21.81 1.00 -1.93
N VAL A 153 21.65 -0.04 -2.76
CA VAL A 153 20.37 -0.62 -3.14
C VAL A 153 20.35 -2.05 -2.63
N LEU A 154 19.43 -2.35 -1.73
CA LEU A 154 19.34 -3.65 -1.05
C LEU A 154 17.88 -4.03 -0.84
N HIS A 155 17.63 -5.33 -0.81
CA HIS A 155 16.36 -5.83 -0.29
C HIS A 155 16.57 -6.27 1.15
N GLY A 156 15.64 -5.94 2.08
CA GLY A 156 15.84 -6.32 3.48
C GLY A 156 14.87 -5.67 4.47
N ASP A 157 14.88 -6.20 5.68
CA ASP A 157 13.95 -5.88 6.74
C ASP A 157 14.52 -4.86 7.75
N PRO A 158 14.07 -3.61 7.74
CA PRO A 158 14.49 -2.60 8.70
C PRO A 158 13.77 -2.68 10.05
N ALA A 159 12.73 -3.52 10.18
CA ALA A 159 11.86 -3.56 11.35
C ALA A 159 12.20 -4.67 12.34
N GLN A 160 12.63 -5.86 11.86
CA GLN A 160 12.82 -7.04 12.68
C GLN A 160 14.29 -7.42 12.81
N LYS A 161 14.84 -7.37 14.02
CA LYS A 161 16.25 -7.68 14.31
C LYS A 161 16.67 -9.12 14.01
N LYS A 162 15.73 -10.06 13.95
CA LYS A 162 15.97 -11.49 13.70
C LYS A 162 15.22 -11.97 12.46
N SER A 163 15.03 -11.09 11.49
CA SER A 163 14.45 -11.45 10.22
C SER A 163 15.39 -12.36 9.42
N PRO A 164 14.89 -13.38 8.71
CA PRO A 164 15.69 -14.12 7.74
C PRO A 164 15.93 -13.33 6.44
N TYR A 165 15.39 -12.13 6.33
CA TYR A 165 15.39 -11.30 5.11
C TYR A 165 16.32 -10.10 5.27
N ASN A 166 17.63 -10.33 5.37
CA ASN A 166 18.64 -9.27 5.49
C ASN A 166 18.24 -8.21 6.55
N PRO A 167 18.25 -8.55 7.85
CA PRO A 167 17.88 -7.60 8.90
C PRO A 167 18.83 -6.40 8.93
N ILE A 168 18.27 -5.19 8.93
CA ILE A 168 19.01 -3.93 8.88
C ILE A 168 18.73 -3.10 10.14
N SER A 169 19.74 -2.91 10.97
CA SER A 169 19.66 -2.13 12.19
C SER A 169 20.13 -0.68 12.00
N GLN A 170 19.62 0.24 12.82
CA GLN A 170 20.09 1.63 12.83
C GLN A 170 21.61 1.73 13.12
N ALA A 171 22.16 0.82 13.92
CA ALA A 171 23.59 0.79 14.19
C ALA A 171 24.42 0.47 12.94
N GLN A 172 23.98 -0.52 12.15
CA GLN A 172 24.62 -0.86 10.88
C GLN A 172 24.49 0.29 9.86
N VAL A 173 23.32 0.92 9.77
CA VAL A 173 23.10 2.09 8.91
C VAL A 173 24.03 3.25 9.30
N THR A 174 24.16 3.54 10.60
CA THR A 174 25.11 4.57 11.08
C THR A 174 26.56 4.21 10.76
N ALA A 175 26.95 2.96 10.98
CA ALA A 175 28.32 2.49 10.76
C ALA A 175 28.69 2.44 9.27
N SER A 176 27.73 2.28 8.37
CA SER A 176 27.97 2.19 6.93
C SER A 176 28.58 3.47 6.35
N GLY A 177 28.23 4.63 6.91
CA GLY A 177 28.70 5.93 6.41
C GLY A 177 28.20 6.24 4.98
N LEU A 178 27.15 5.59 4.52
CA LEU A 178 26.50 5.83 3.23
C LEU A 178 25.66 7.12 3.27
N ASP A 179 25.39 7.72 2.12
CA ASP A 179 24.51 8.87 2.00
C ASP A 179 23.04 8.44 1.93
N TYR A 180 22.78 7.31 1.26
CA TYR A 180 21.45 6.76 1.07
C TYR A 180 21.47 5.23 1.04
N ILE A 181 20.46 4.62 1.64
CA ILE A 181 20.17 3.18 1.52
C ILE A 181 18.75 3.04 1.00
N ALA A 182 18.63 2.56 -0.24
CA ALA A 182 17.37 2.20 -0.86
C ALA A 182 17.00 0.76 -0.49
N LEU A 183 15.89 0.57 0.22
CA LEU A 183 15.37 -0.73 0.62
C LEU A 183 14.07 -1.09 -0.08
N GLY A 184 13.83 -2.38 -0.26
CA GLY A 184 12.54 -3.01 -0.50
C GLY A 184 12.19 -3.97 0.64
N HIS A 185 11.19 -4.83 0.45
CA HIS A 185 10.66 -5.83 1.37
C HIS A 185 9.45 -5.39 2.20
N VAL A 186 9.42 -4.19 2.71
CA VAL A 186 8.29 -3.70 3.50
C VAL A 186 7.33 -2.93 2.61
N HIS A 187 6.12 -3.46 2.39
CA HIS A 187 5.15 -2.94 1.42
C HIS A 187 4.48 -1.62 1.83
N LYS A 188 4.67 -1.18 3.06
CA LYS A 188 4.26 0.15 3.55
C LYS A 188 5.44 1.09 3.52
N ALA A 189 5.29 2.24 2.85
CA ALA A 189 6.34 3.24 2.76
C ALA A 189 6.86 3.71 4.12
N GLY A 190 8.16 3.90 4.22
CA GLY A 190 8.79 4.37 5.45
C GLY A 190 10.23 4.78 5.26
N SER A 191 10.76 5.45 6.26
CA SER A 191 12.17 5.84 6.30
C SER A 191 12.62 6.14 7.72
N PHE A 192 13.92 6.08 7.93
CA PHE A 192 14.56 6.64 9.11
C PHE A 192 15.95 7.19 8.76
N ARG A 193 16.45 8.06 9.60
CA ARG A 193 17.82 8.57 9.51
C ARG A 193 18.65 8.02 10.69
N ALA A 194 19.84 7.54 10.36
CA ALA A 194 20.81 7.08 11.37
C ALA A 194 22.17 7.69 11.06
N GLY A 195 22.68 8.56 11.93
CA GLY A 195 23.80 9.42 11.60
C GLY A 195 23.48 10.34 10.41
N ASN A 196 24.32 10.34 9.39
CA ASN A 196 24.11 11.10 8.17
C ASN A 196 23.37 10.30 7.09
N THR A 197 23.18 9.01 7.28
CA THR A 197 22.57 8.11 6.30
C THR A 197 21.05 8.18 6.36
N LEU A 198 20.39 8.39 5.25
CA LEU A 198 18.96 8.19 5.07
C LEU A 198 18.72 6.76 4.57
N CYS A 199 17.93 6.00 5.30
CA CYS A 199 17.47 4.67 4.90
C CYS A 199 15.96 4.74 4.64
N ALA A 200 15.51 4.35 3.44
CA ALA A 200 14.12 4.47 3.05
C ALA A 200 13.65 3.30 2.19
N TRP A 201 12.35 2.99 2.27
CA TRP A 201 11.66 1.99 1.47
C TRP A 201 10.31 2.56 1.01
N PRO A 202 10.03 2.58 -0.31
CA PRO A 202 8.83 3.21 -0.85
C PRO A 202 7.56 2.37 -0.65
N GLY A 203 7.69 1.10 -0.25
CA GLY A 203 6.62 0.13 -0.30
C GLY A 203 6.35 -0.36 -1.72
N CYS A 204 5.27 -1.13 -1.88
CA CYS A 204 4.85 -1.55 -3.21
C CYS A 204 4.17 -0.38 -3.96
N PRO A 205 4.43 -0.22 -5.28
CA PRO A 205 3.88 0.90 -6.08
C PRO A 205 2.40 0.73 -6.45
N MET A 206 1.84 -0.46 -6.23
CA MET A 206 0.43 -0.79 -6.39
C MET A 206 0.01 -1.81 -5.32
N GLY A 207 -1.13 -1.58 -4.68
CA GLY A 207 -1.71 -2.55 -3.76
C GLY A 207 -2.23 -3.79 -4.50
N ARG A 208 -2.12 -4.97 -3.86
CA ARG A 208 -2.58 -6.25 -4.40
C ARG A 208 -3.82 -6.77 -3.70
N GLY A 209 -4.12 -6.24 -2.52
CA GLY A 209 -5.25 -6.67 -1.70
C GLY A 209 -5.63 -5.71 -0.60
N PHE A 210 -6.61 -6.13 0.21
CA PHE A 210 -7.09 -5.38 1.38
C PHE A 210 -6.16 -5.48 2.60
N ASP A 211 -4.99 -6.01 2.45
CA ASP A 211 -3.86 -5.99 3.38
C ASP A 211 -2.82 -4.89 3.04
N GLU A 212 -3.01 -4.20 1.90
CA GLU A 212 -2.13 -3.16 1.39
C GLU A 212 -2.91 -1.86 1.10
N LEU A 213 -3.55 -1.30 2.11
CA LEU A 213 -4.53 -0.19 2.00
C LEU A 213 -3.90 1.19 1.80
N GLU A 214 -2.66 1.39 2.25
CA GLU A 214 -2.04 2.71 2.28
C GLU A 214 -1.81 3.27 0.87
N GLU A 215 -1.51 4.56 0.81
CA GLU A 215 -1.12 5.22 -0.42
C GLU A 215 0.12 4.56 -1.02
N LYS A 216 0.09 4.30 -2.31
CA LYS A 216 1.12 3.58 -3.06
C LYS A 216 1.90 4.54 -3.93
N GLY A 217 3.22 4.34 -4.01
CA GLY A 217 4.07 5.28 -4.73
C GLY A 217 5.53 4.88 -4.78
N VAL A 218 6.36 5.87 -5.02
CA VAL A 218 7.82 5.77 -5.13
C VAL A 218 8.48 6.88 -4.33
N TYR A 219 9.79 6.79 -4.11
CA TYR A 219 10.56 7.93 -3.62
C TYR A 219 11.32 8.63 -4.75
N LEU A 220 11.19 9.94 -4.78
CA LEU A 220 12.12 10.84 -5.47
C LEU A 220 13.16 11.31 -4.45
N VAL A 221 14.40 10.88 -4.65
CA VAL A 221 15.48 11.13 -3.69
C VAL A 221 16.45 12.17 -4.25
N THR A 222 16.74 13.16 -3.45
CA THR A 222 17.79 14.17 -3.76
C THR A 222 18.97 13.93 -2.84
N VAL A 223 20.10 13.54 -3.45
CA VAL A 223 21.36 13.32 -2.73
C VAL A 223 22.27 14.54 -2.90
N GLU A 224 22.46 15.24 -1.79
CA GLU A 224 23.31 16.43 -1.66
C GLU A 224 24.06 16.34 -0.31
N LYS A 225 24.41 17.48 0.30
CA LYS A 225 24.99 17.50 1.65
C LYS A 225 24.11 16.83 2.70
N GLN A 226 22.81 16.87 2.50
CA GLN A 226 21.80 16.15 3.29
C GLN A 226 20.82 15.51 2.31
N THR A 227 20.81 14.19 2.31
CA THR A 227 19.88 13.40 1.48
C THR A 227 18.44 13.57 1.95
N GLN A 228 17.52 13.77 0.99
CA GLN A 228 16.08 13.89 1.20
C GLN A 228 15.35 12.92 0.28
N ALA A 229 14.23 12.39 0.75
CA ALA A 229 13.33 11.54 -0.03
C ALA A 229 11.92 12.10 0.06
N GLU A 230 11.33 12.37 -1.09
CA GLU A 230 9.95 12.81 -1.25
C GLU A 230 9.12 11.64 -1.78
N PHE A 231 8.00 11.33 -1.10
CA PHE A 231 7.09 10.30 -1.56
C PHE A 231 6.20 10.85 -2.68
N ILE A 232 6.24 10.20 -3.84
CA ILE A 232 5.41 10.54 -5.00
C ILE A 232 4.34 9.47 -5.15
N PRO A 233 3.07 9.78 -4.87
CA PRO A 233 1.99 8.84 -5.05
C PRO A 233 1.78 8.50 -6.52
N LEU A 234 1.46 7.23 -6.80
CA LEU A 234 1.13 6.75 -8.12
C LEU A 234 -0.39 6.67 -8.32
N ASP A 235 -0.83 6.97 -9.54
CA ASP A 235 -2.21 6.74 -9.95
C ASP A 235 -2.39 5.28 -10.37
N THR A 236 -2.56 4.42 -9.36
CA THR A 236 -2.77 2.98 -9.50
C THR A 236 -4.03 2.55 -8.77
N PRO A 237 -4.64 1.39 -9.09
CA PRO A 237 -5.77 0.86 -8.34
C PRO A 237 -5.44 0.77 -6.84
N ARG A 238 -6.34 1.30 -6.01
CA ARG A 238 -6.20 1.33 -4.55
C ARG A 238 -7.26 0.46 -3.90
N PHE A 239 -6.98 0.02 -2.68
CA PHE A 239 -7.88 -0.76 -1.85
C PHE A 239 -8.29 0.06 -0.63
N TYR A 240 -9.60 0.05 -0.33
CA TYR A 240 -10.19 0.74 0.82
C TYR A 240 -11.03 -0.26 1.61
N ASP A 241 -10.71 -0.46 2.88
CA ASP A 241 -11.49 -1.27 3.83
C ASP A 241 -12.15 -0.31 4.82
N LEU A 242 -13.46 -0.13 4.66
CA LEU A 242 -14.24 0.89 5.34
C LEU A 242 -15.31 0.23 6.20
N GLU A 243 -15.70 0.90 7.27
CA GLU A 243 -16.82 0.50 8.11
C GLU A 243 -17.83 1.64 8.17
N VAL A 244 -19.11 1.31 8.06
CA VAL A 244 -20.20 2.27 8.16
C VAL A 244 -21.34 1.68 8.97
N GLU A 245 -21.97 2.52 9.78
CA GLU A 245 -23.13 2.14 10.57
C GLU A 245 -24.42 2.69 9.95
N ILE A 246 -25.43 1.82 9.85
CA ILE A 246 -26.77 2.24 9.44
C ILE A 246 -27.43 2.94 10.62
N LEU A 247 -27.82 4.20 10.41
CA LEU A 247 -28.66 4.94 11.36
C LEU A 247 -30.11 5.01 10.88
N THR A 248 -30.32 5.30 9.61
CA THR A 248 -31.66 5.50 9.02
C THR A 248 -31.86 4.76 7.71
N ASP A 249 -30.88 4.78 6.81
CA ASP A 249 -30.96 4.20 5.47
C ASP A 249 -29.63 3.55 5.08
N PRO A 250 -29.63 2.27 4.64
CA PRO A 250 -28.43 1.57 4.22
C PRO A 250 -27.70 2.22 3.03
N ALA A 251 -28.47 2.72 2.05
CA ALA A 251 -27.86 3.32 0.85
C ALA A 251 -27.18 4.64 1.19
N ALA A 252 -27.81 5.48 2.01
CA ALA A 252 -27.21 6.73 2.49
C ALA A 252 -25.94 6.46 3.32
N ALA A 253 -25.96 5.41 4.15
CA ALA A 253 -24.77 5.01 4.91
C ALA A 253 -23.61 4.64 3.99
N VAL A 254 -23.82 3.79 3.00
CA VAL A 254 -22.77 3.39 2.02
C VAL A 254 -22.31 4.60 1.18
N GLU A 255 -23.24 5.45 0.72
CA GLU A 255 -22.93 6.66 -0.05
C GLU A 255 -22.01 7.62 0.72
N SER A 256 -22.18 7.73 2.05
CA SER A 256 -21.42 8.67 2.88
C SER A 256 -19.91 8.43 2.91
N VAL A 257 -19.46 7.20 2.62
CA VAL A 257 -18.05 6.80 2.64
C VAL A 257 -17.45 6.59 1.24
N LEU A 258 -18.28 6.68 0.19
CA LEU A 258 -17.83 6.55 -1.19
C LEU A 258 -17.61 7.94 -1.83
N PRO A 259 -16.65 8.07 -2.76
CA PRO A 259 -16.52 9.31 -3.53
C PRO A 259 -17.73 9.54 -4.43
N ALA A 260 -18.04 10.81 -4.71
CA ALA A 260 -19.20 11.18 -5.54
C ALA A 260 -19.20 10.55 -6.94
N LEU A 261 -18.00 10.38 -7.54
CA LEU A 261 -17.84 9.76 -8.85
C LEU A 261 -17.28 8.34 -8.71
N GLY A 262 -17.84 7.43 -9.52
CA GLY A 262 -17.34 6.06 -9.63
C GLY A 262 -15.90 6.01 -10.16
N ASN A 263 -15.17 4.97 -9.78
CA ASN A 263 -13.78 4.73 -10.20
C ASN A 263 -13.44 3.23 -10.17
N GLU A 264 -12.25 2.89 -10.62
CA GLU A 264 -11.72 1.50 -10.69
C GLU A 264 -11.07 1.03 -9.38
N HIS A 265 -11.10 1.81 -8.29
CA HIS A 265 -10.57 1.38 -7.01
C HIS A 265 -11.42 0.25 -6.40
N HIS A 266 -10.83 -0.47 -5.46
CA HIS A 266 -11.46 -1.58 -4.77
C HIS A 266 -11.93 -1.12 -3.39
N TYR A 267 -13.23 -1.27 -3.15
CA TYR A 267 -13.85 -0.91 -1.87
C TYR A 267 -14.41 -2.15 -1.21
N ARG A 268 -14.11 -2.33 0.06
CA ARG A 268 -14.78 -3.25 0.96
C ARG A 268 -15.44 -2.41 2.03
N ILE A 269 -16.77 -2.50 2.13
CA ILE A 269 -17.53 -1.76 3.14
C ILE A 269 -18.21 -2.75 4.05
N THR A 270 -17.83 -2.73 5.33
CA THR A 270 -18.51 -3.48 6.38
C THR A 270 -19.64 -2.63 6.94
N ILE A 271 -20.88 -3.11 6.76
CA ILE A 271 -22.09 -2.43 7.19
C ILE A 271 -22.46 -2.97 8.57
N THR A 272 -22.55 -2.10 9.57
CA THR A 272 -22.90 -2.39 10.95
C THR A 272 -24.19 -1.64 11.36
N GLY A 273 -24.62 -1.81 12.60
CA GLY A 273 -25.83 -1.19 13.14
C GLY A 273 -27.01 -2.18 13.20
N GLU A 274 -28.19 -1.64 13.51
CA GLU A 274 -29.42 -2.41 13.62
C GLU A 274 -30.21 -2.35 12.32
N TRP A 275 -30.38 -3.50 11.68
CA TRP A 275 -31.18 -3.63 10.45
C TRP A 275 -31.63 -5.06 10.24
N ASP A 276 -32.92 -5.25 9.99
CA ASP A 276 -33.49 -6.57 9.68
C ASP A 276 -33.31 -6.90 8.20
N ASP A 277 -32.80 -8.09 7.91
CA ASP A 277 -32.74 -8.68 6.57
C ASP A 277 -32.14 -7.77 5.48
N LEU A 278 -30.94 -7.19 5.75
CA LEU A 278 -30.21 -6.35 4.78
C LEU A 278 -29.90 -7.15 3.51
N ASP A 279 -30.53 -6.81 2.40
CA ASP A 279 -30.20 -7.34 1.07
C ASP A 279 -28.98 -6.58 0.49
N THR A 280 -27.80 -7.12 0.75
CA THR A 280 -26.54 -6.55 0.25
C THR A 280 -26.42 -6.61 -1.27
N ALA A 281 -27.07 -7.57 -1.95
CA ALA A 281 -27.02 -7.68 -3.40
C ALA A 281 -27.83 -6.56 -4.06
N ALA A 282 -29.08 -6.34 -3.61
CA ALA A 282 -29.90 -5.23 -4.08
C ALA A 282 -29.27 -3.86 -3.76
N LEU A 283 -28.62 -3.75 -2.59
CA LEU A 283 -27.89 -2.54 -2.23
C LEU A 283 -26.68 -2.31 -3.14
N GLN A 284 -25.91 -3.36 -3.45
CA GLN A 284 -24.74 -3.26 -4.33
C GLN A 284 -25.11 -2.83 -5.77
N GLU A 285 -26.24 -3.25 -6.29
CA GLU A 285 -26.73 -2.83 -7.62
C GLU A 285 -26.92 -1.31 -7.72
N GLN A 286 -27.29 -0.62 -6.64
CA GLN A 286 -27.44 0.83 -6.60
C GLN A 286 -26.09 1.55 -6.78
N PHE A 287 -24.99 0.87 -6.48
CA PHE A 287 -23.62 1.38 -6.57
C PHE A 287 -22.84 0.80 -7.75
N ALA A 288 -23.51 0.44 -8.86
CA ALA A 288 -22.90 -0.13 -10.06
C ALA A 288 -21.77 0.74 -10.68
N ARG A 289 -21.71 2.04 -10.30
CA ARG A 289 -20.59 2.93 -10.67
C ARG A 289 -19.24 2.57 -10.00
N PHE A 290 -19.27 1.64 -9.02
CA PHE A 290 -18.09 1.09 -8.36
C PHE A 290 -17.98 -0.42 -8.66
N PRO A 291 -17.38 -0.81 -9.80
CA PRO A 291 -17.38 -2.21 -10.26
C PRO A 291 -16.65 -3.17 -9.31
N ASN A 292 -15.79 -2.63 -8.44
CA ASN A 292 -14.99 -3.40 -7.48
C ASN A 292 -15.45 -3.16 -6.03
N LEU A 293 -16.76 -2.92 -5.81
CA LEU A 293 -17.35 -2.78 -4.48
C LEU A 293 -17.73 -4.17 -3.91
N GLU A 294 -17.32 -4.43 -2.66
CA GLU A 294 -17.71 -5.57 -1.83
C GLU A 294 -18.46 -5.05 -0.59
N LEU A 295 -19.72 -5.43 -0.40
CA LEU A 295 -20.48 -5.11 0.81
C LEU A 295 -20.48 -6.31 1.75
N ARG A 296 -20.16 -6.07 3.02
CA ARG A 296 -20.21 -7.08 4.09
C ARG A 296 -21.26 -6.72 5.10
N ASN A 297 -22.26 -7.57 5.25
CA ASN A 297 -23.29 -7.39 6.26
C ASN A 297 -22.81 -7.90 7.64
N ARG A 298 -22.75 -6.97 8.60
CA ARG A 298 -22.57 -7.21 10.04
C ARG A 298 -23.64 -6.49 10.87
N THR A 299 -24.82 -6.24 10.27
CA THR A 299 -25.95 -5.71 11.03
C THR A 299 -26.45 -6.73 12.03
N VAL A 300 -27.06 -6.23 13.08
CA VAL A 300 -27.82 -7.03 14.04
C VAL A 300 -29.30 -6.71 13.90
N PRO A 301 -30.20 -7.64 14.28
CA PRO A 301 -31.64 -7.38 14.26
C PRO A 301 -32.01 -6.10 15.02
N VAL A 302 -33.01 -5.41 14.53
CA VAL A 302 -33.50 -4.16 15.17
C VAL A 302 -34.01 -4.47 16.56
N THR A 303 -33.44 -3.80 17.55
CA THR A 303 -33.91 -3.86 18.93
C THR A 303 -35.15 -3.00 19.08
N ASP A 304 -36.19 -3.53 19.75
CA ASP A 304 -37.35 -2.70 20.07
C ASP A 304 -36.95 -1.54 21.01
N LEU A 305 -36.79 -0.37 20.39
CA LEU A 305 -36.39 0.85 21.12
C LEU A 305 -37.39 1.23 22.22
N TRP A 306 -38.62 0.75 22.06
CA TRP A 306 -39.74 1.11 22.92
C TRP A 306 -40.04 0.07 23.99
N ALA A 307 -39.27 -1.02 24.05
CA ALA A 307 -39.52 -2.12 25.00
C ALA A 307 -39.59 -1.67 26.46
N CYS A 308 -38.75 -0.68 26.85
CA CYS A 308 -38.75 -0.10 28.20
C CYS A 308 -39.77 1.04 28.39
N ALA A 309 -40.46 1.47 27.34
CA ALA A 309 -41.40 2.60 27.44
C ALA A 309 -42.59 2.22 28.35
N GLY A 310 -42.75 2.96 29.48
CA GLY A 310 -43.77 2.70 30.48
C GLY A 310 -43.25 1.97 31.73
N GLU A 311 -41.97 1.60 31.77
CA GLU A 311 -41.35 1.14 33.03
C GLU A 311 -41.18 2.31 34.01
N ASP A 312 -41.26 1.98 35.31
CA ASP A 312 -41.03 2.96 36.40
C ASP A 312 -39.52 3.18 36.59
N SER A 313 -38.90 3.78 35.57
CA SER A 313 -37.46 4.12 35.50
C SER A 313 -37.28 5.43 34.75
N LEU A 314 -36.14 6.11 34.93
CA LEU A 314 -35.81 7.31 34.17
C LEU A 314 -35.77 7.03 32.67
N GLU A 315 -35.22 5.90 32.31
CA GLU A 315 -35.15 5.40 30.94
C GLU A 315 -36.52 5.13 30.36
N GLY A 316 -37.37 4.39 31.08
CA GLY A 316 -38.76 4.08 30.70
C GLY A 316 -39.60 5.33 30.52
N MET A 317 -39.44 6.33 31.38
CA MET A 317 -40.10 7.65 31.26
C MET A 317 -39.62 8.40 30.02
N TYR A 318 -38.31 8.44 29.77
CA TYR A 318 -37.74 9.12 28.59
C TYR A 318 -38.21 8.51 27.27
N PHE A 319 -38.08 7.20 27.12
CA PHE A 319 -38.54 6.51 25.89
C PHE A 319 -40.08 6.53 25.76
N GLY A 320 -40.80 6.55 26.85
CA GLY A 320 -42.25 6.76 26.86
C GLY A 320 -42.65 8.13 26.30
N MET A 321 -41.94 9.20 26.71
CA MET A 321 -42.17 10.54 26.16
C MET A 321 -41.86 10.62 24.67
N LEU A 322 -40.76 10.04 24.21
CA LEU A 322 -40.40 10.00 22.78
C LEU A 322 -41.46 9.22 21.96
N LYS A 323 -41.92 8.06 22.47
CA LYS A 323 -42.94 7.25 21.84
C LYS A 323 -44.26 8.02 21.70
N SER A 324 -44.69 8.71 22.74
CA SER A 324 -45.91 9.55 22.68
C SER A 324 -45.76 10.70 21.70
N ALA A 325 -44.59 11.34 21.63
CA ALA A 325 -44.30 12.38 20.64
C ALA A 325 -44.36 11.88 19.19
N MET A 326 -43.97 10.63 18.92
CA MET A 326 -44.07 10.02 17.59
C MET A 326 -45.49 9.83 17.12
N GLU A 327 -46.45 9.59 18.02
CA GLU A 327 -47.89 9.40 17.66
C GLU A 327 -48.51 10.70 17.11
N GLU A 328 -47.97 11.84 17.46
CA GLU A 328 -48.49 13.17 17.01
C GLU A 328 -47.63 13.80 15.89
N ALA A 329 -46.51 13.17 15.52
CA ALA A 329 -45.51 13.70 14.61
C ALA A 329 -45.83 13.36 13.14
N ASP A 330 -45.43 14.25 12.21
CA ASP A 330 -45.40 13.97 10.78
C ASP A 330 -44.21 13.04 10.43
N GLU A 331 -44.11 12.60 9.17
CA GLU A 331 -43.12 11.62 8.73
C GLU A 331 -41.69 12.09 8.95
N GLU A 332 -41.36 13.36 8.72
CA GLU A 332 -40.02 13.95 8.93
C GLU A 332 -39.68 13.99 10.44
N GLN A 333 -40.64 14.39 11.25
CA GLN A 333 -40.50 14.41 12.71
C GLN A 333 -40.36 13.01 13.28
N GLN A 334 -41.08 12.00 12.76
CA GLN A 334 -40.96 10.61 13.17
C GLN A 334 -39.55 10.07 12.89
N GLN A 335 -38.96 10.42 11.75
CA GLN A 335 -37.56 10.04 11.42
C GLN A 335 -36.58 10.67 12.43
N LEU A 336 -36.74 11.95 12.76
CA LEU A 336 -35.91 12.63 13.74
C LEU A 336 -36.06 12.04 15.15
N LEU A 337 -37.27 11.73 15.58
CA LEU A 337 -37.53 11.12 16.91
C LEU A 337 -36.98 9.70 16.97
N THR A 338 -37.08 8.93 15.88
CA THR A 338 -36.46 7.60 15.80
C THR A 338 -34.94 7.70 15.90
N LEU A 339 -34.32 8.63 15.18
CA LEU A 339 -32.89 8.86 15.26
C LEU A 339 -32.48 9.29 16.68
N ALA A 340 -33.23 10.21 17.29
CA ALA A 340 -33.00 10.64 18.68
C ALA A 340 -33.07 9.47 19.66
N ALA A 341 -34.07 8.58 19.51
CA ALA A 341 -34.20 7.40 20.36
C ALA A 341 -33.01 6.45 20.18
N LYS A 342 -32.59 6.17 18.93
CA LYS A 342 -31.41 5.34 18.65
C LYS A 342 -30.13 5.90 19.26
N LEU A 343 -29.87 7.20 19.06
CA LEU A 343 -28.68 7.86 19.64
C LEU A 343 -28.70 7.85 21.16
N SER A 344 -29.90 8.10 21.77
CA SER A 344 -30.07 8.06 23.23
C SER A 344 -29.81 6.65 23.80
N ARG A 345 -30.31 5.60 23.13
CA ARG A 345 -30.02 4.21 23.51
C ARG A 345 -28.53 3.94 23.50
N ARG A 346 -27.81 4.36 22.45
CA ARG A 346 -26.35 4.20 22.35
C ARG A 346 -25.61 4.88 23.51
N ILE A 347 -26.00 6.10 23.83
CA ILE A 347 -25.40 6.85 24.96
C ILE A 347 -25.64 6.10 26.28
N LEU A 348 -26.84 5.61 26.51
CA LEU A 348 -27.18 4.85 27.71
C LEU A 348 -26.45 3.53 27.81
N ASP A 349 -26.21 2.86 26.68
CA ASP A 349 -25.40 1.63 26.57
C ASP A 349 -23.87 1.91 26.64
N GLY A 350 -23.45 3.17 26.80
CA GLY A 350 -22.04 3.56 26.87
C GLY A 350 -21.29 3.43 25.54
N ARG A 351 -22.00 3.44 24.42
CA ARG A 351 -21.41 3.37 23.07
C ARG A 351 -21.08 4.76 22.54
N GLU A 352 -20.04 4.85 21.71
CA GLU A 352 -19.66 6.10 21.05
C GLU A 352 -20.75 6.54 20.04
N VAL A 353 -21.02 7.83 20.00
CA VAL A 353 -22.02 8.43 19.09
C VAL A 353 -21.28 9.32 18.09
N VAL A 354 -21.37 8.94 16.82
CA VAL A 354 -20.96 9.78 15.69
C VAL A 354 -22.24 10.36 15.10
N LEU A 355 -22.34 11.69 15.07
CA LEU A 355 -23.46 12.36 14.40
C LEU A 355 -23.26 12.29 12.88
N PRO A 356 -24.36 12.11 12.10
CA PRO A 356 -24.31 12.05 10.65
C PRO A 356 -23.87 13.36 10.01
#